data_033789d101b891afe9c6d81608480257
#
_entry.id   033789d101b891afe9c6d81608480257
#
_cell.length_a   1.000
_cell.length_b   1.000
_cell.length_c   1.000
_cell.angle_alpha   90.00
_cell.angle_beta   90.00
_cell.angle_gamma   90.00
#
_symmetry.space_group_name_H-M   'P 1'
#
loop_
_entity.id
_entity.type
_entity.pdbx_description
1 polymer ?
#
loop_
_entity_poly.entity_id
_entity_poly.type
_entity_poly.pdbx_seq_one_letter_code
_entity_poly.pdbx_strand_id
1 'polypeptide(L)'
;MDINFEYDKVKASEALEEFTTEKIQKLFNKYEFIVRADVFFKLENTNDDKSGKIAGIRLSAPGPRLFAEESKETLHKSVSEVVNQLERQLAKRKGKMNTH
;
A
#
# COMPACT_ATOMS: atom_id res chain seq x y z
N MET A 1 2.97 -11.71 -10.37
CA MET A 1 2.40 -10.87 -9.32
C MET A 1 1.94 -9.55 -9.89
N ASP A 2 0.70 -9.24 -9.67
CA ASP A 2 0.10 -8.06 -10.28
C ASP A 2 0.07 -6.89 -9.33
N ILE A 3 0.65 -5.78 -9.77
CA ILE A 3 0.57 -4.51 -9.06
C ILE A 3 -0.02 -3.50 -10.04
N ASN A 4 -1.16 -2.93 -9.67
CA ASN A 4 -1.83 -1.91 -10.49
C ASN A 4 -1.75 -0.56 -9.82
N PHE A 5 -1.53 0.48 -10.60
CA PHE A 5 -1.44 1.85 -10.08
C PHE A 5 -2.55 2.71 -10.67
N GLU A 6 -3.18 3.50 -9.83
CA GLU A 6 -4.16 4.49 -10.23
C GLU A 6 -3.76 5.85 -9.68
N TYR A 7 -3.99 6.89 -10.45
CA TYR A 7 -3.64 8.26 -10.09
C TYR A 7 -4.87 9.16 -10.19
N ASP A 8 -5.15 9.89 -9.13
CA ASP A 8 -6.25 10.85 -9.12
C ASP A 8 -5.68 12.22 -8.77
N LYS A 9 -5.61 13.11 -9.78
CA LYS A 9 -5.04 14.46 -9.66
C LYS A 9 -3.57 14.46 -9.26
N VAL A 10 -2.91 13.35 -9.48
CA VAL A 10 -1.48 13.18 -9.22
C VAL A 10 -0.86 12.75 -10.53
N LYS A 11 0.26 13.34 -10.89
CA LYS A 11 0.97 12.97 -12.10
C LYS A 11 1.67 11.62 -11.91
N ALA A 12 1.55 10.75 -12.89
CA ALA A 12 2.24 9.45 -12.85
C ALA A 12 3.75 9.66 -12.75
N SER A 13 4.41 8.86 -11.94
CA SER A 13 5.85 8.96 -11.70
C SER A 13 6.48 7.57 -11.67
N GLU A 14 7.41 7.33 -12.58
CA GLU A 14 8.14 6.06 -12.59
C GLU A 14 8.92 5.84 -11.30
N ALA A 15 9.53 6.90 -10.78
CA ALA A 15 10.30 6.81 -9.54
C ALA A 15 9.42 6.38 -8.37
N LEU A 16 8.21 6.93 -8.28
CA LEU A 16 7.27 6.58 -7.23
C LEU A 16 6.78 5.15 -7.40
N GLU A 17 6.52 4.72 -8.63
CA GLU A 17 6.10 3.34 -8.90
C GLU A 17 7.21 2.35 -8.55
N GLU A 18 8.45 2.66 -8.88
CA GLU A 18 9.59 1.80 -8.54
C GLU A 18 9.74 1.67 -7.02
N PHE A 19 9.67 2.80 -6.32
CA PHE A 19 9.76 2.83 -4.88
C PHE A 19 8.67 1.97 -4.24
N THR A 20 7.43 2.16 -4.70
CA THR A 20 6.27 1.44 -4.18
C THR A 20 6.37 -0.05 -4.50
N THR A 21 6.74 -0.38 -5.74
CA THR A 21 6.88 -1.77 -6.19
C THR A 21 7.90 -2.51 -5.34
N GLU A 22 9.05 -1.89 -5.07
CA GLU A 22 10.08 -2.49 -4.23
C GLU A 22 9.54 -2.88 -2.86
N LYS A 23 8.80 -1.96 -2.24
CA LYS A 23 8.24 -2.22 -0.91
C LYS A 23 7.16 -3.30 -0.95
N ILE A 24 6.30 -3.27 -1.95
CA ILE A 24 5.25 -4.28 -2.10
C ILE A 24 5.87 -5.65 -2.42
N GLN A 25 6.91 -5.66 -3.23
CA GLN A 25 7.59 -6.91 -3.57
C GLN A 25 8.13 -7.62 -2.33
N LYS A 26 8.61 -6.86 -1.36
CA LYS A 26 9.07 -7.43 -0.09
C LYS A 26 7.92 -8.09 0.67
N LEU A 27 6.72 -7.49 0.60
CA LEU A 27 5.55 -8.10 1.20
C LEU A 27 5.17 -9.40 0.48
N PHE A 28 5.20 -9.40 -0.85
CA PHE A 28 4.92 -10.58 -1.64
C PHE A 28 5.89 -11.72 -1.30
N ASN A 29 7.16 -11.39 -1.17
CA ASN A 29 8.19 -12.39 -0.86
C ASN A 29 8.00 -13.00 0.53
N LYS A 30 7.55 -12.19 1.47
CA LYS A 30 7.33 -12.64 2.84
C LYS A 30 5.98 -13.33 3.03
N TYR A 31 4.96 -12.89 2.29
CA TYR A 31 3.60 -13.39 2.40
C TYR A 31 3.15 -13.88 1.03
N GLU A 32 3.51 -15.10 0.71
CA GLU A 32 3.29 -15.69 -0.61
C GLU A 32 1.81 -15.86 -0.98
N PHE A 33 0.93 -15.77 0.01
CA PHE A 33 -0.51 -15.90 -0.24
C PHE A 33 -1.15 -14.64 -0.84
N ILE A 34 -0.41 -13.55 -0.97
CA ILE A 34 -0.92 -12.33 -1.62
C ILE A 34 -1.04 -12.60 -3.13
N VAL A 35 -2.21 -12.30 -3.69
CA VAL A 35 -2.50 -12.52 -5.10
C VAL A 35 -2.19 -11.29 -5.95
N ARG A 36 -2.56 -10.10 -5.43
CA ARG A 36 -2.40 -8.88 -6.20
C ARG A 36 -2.45 -7.66 -5.29
N ALA A 37 -1.89 -6.55 -5.78
CA ALA A 37 -1.93 -5.27 -5.07
C ALA A 37 -2.50 -4.20 -6.00
N ASP A 38 -3.43 -3.42 -5.49
CA ASP A 38 -3.96 -2.25 -6.18
C ASP A 38 -3.54 -1.02 -5.39
N VAL A 39 -2.79 -0.14 -6.03
CA VAL A 39 -2.23 1.05 -5.40
C VAL A 39 -2.91 2.28 -6.00
N PHE A 40 -3.29 3.23 -5.17
CA PHE A 40 -3.77 4.50 -5.67
C PHE A 40 -3.08 5.66 -4.97
N PHE A 41 -2.93 6.74 -5.72
CA PHE A 41 -2.37 7.99 -5.24
C PHE A 41 -3.35 9.10 -5.53
N LYS A 42 -3.59 9.97 -4.58
CA LYS A 42 -4.46 11.13 -4.81
C LYS A 42 -4.00 12.30 -3.96
N LEU A 43 -4.39 13.50 -4.37
CA LEU A 43 -4.13 14.71 -3.63
C LEU A 43 -5.42 15.16 -2.98
N GLU A 44 -5.32 15.56 -1.73
CA GLU A 44 -6.43 16.12 -0.99
C GLU A 44 -6.19 17.60 -0.83
N ASN A 45 -7.22 18.40 -1.04
CA ASN A 45 -7.15 19.84 -0.90
C ASN A 45 -7.16 20.17 0.59
N THR A 46 -6.00 20.53 1.13
CA THR A 46 -5.87 20.84 2.56
C THR A 46 -4.88 21.98 2.74
N ASN A 47 -5.05 22.71 3.85
CA ASN A 47 -4.13 23.78 4.25
C ASN A 47 -2.98 23.27 5.12
N ASP A 48 -2.97 21.99 5.43
CA ASP A 48 -1.97 21.37 6.27
C ASP A 48 -0.79 20.90 5.43
N ASP A 49 0.40 21.45 5.69
CA ASP A 49 1.62 21.07 4.96
C ASP A 49 2.07 19.65 5.26
N LYS A 50 1.56 19.03 6.31
CA LYS A 50 1.99 17.70 6.76
C LYS A 50 1.05 16.58 6.31
N SER A 51 0.10 16.89 5.46
CA SER A 51 -0.84 15.91 4.96
C SER A 51 -1.32 16.30 3.57
N GLY A 52 -2.20 15.49 3.00
CA GLY A 52 -2.78 15.77 1.70
C GLY A 52 -2.21 14.97 0.56
N LYS A 53 -1.09 14.29 0.77
CA LYS A 53 -0.51 13.38 -0.21
C LYS A 53 -0.95 11.98 0.20
N ILE A 54 -1.98 11.47 -0.46
CA ILE A 54 -2.63 10.24 -0.05
C ILE A 54 -2.15 9.05 -0.87
N ALA A 55 -1.77 7.98 -0.20
CA ALA A 55 -1.48 6.69 -0.82
C ALA A 55 -2.36 5.64 -0.17
N GLY A 56 -2.90 4.74 -0.97
CA GLY A 56 -3.67 3.62 -0.48
C GLY A 56 -3.26 2.37 -1.21
N ILE A 57 -3.25 1.24 -0.50
CA ILE A 57 -2.92 -0.05 -1.09
C ILE A 57 -3.95 -1.07 -0.61
N ARG A 58 -4.54 -1.76 -1.59
CA ARG A 58 -5.46 -2.86 -1.34
C ARG A 58 -4.77 -4.14 -1.78
N LEU A 59 -4.72 -5.12 -0.89
CA LEU A 59 -4.14 -6.41 -1.19
C LEU A 59 -5.23 -7.47 -1.26
N SER A 60 -5.20 -8.26 -2.33
CA SER A 60 -6.09 -9.41 -2.48
C SER A 60 -5.34 -10.64 -1.97
N ALA A 61 -5.97 -11.37 -1.06
CA ALA A 61 -5.42 -12.56 -0.43
C ALA A 61 -6.59 -13.42 0.06
N PRO A 62 -6.36 -14.68 0.41
CA PRO A 62 -7.44 -15.47 0.96
C PRO A 62 -8.04 -14.82 2.20
N GLY A 63 -9.36 -14.76 2.26
CA GLY A 63 -10.10 -14.07 3.31
C GLY A 63 -10.46 -12.65 2.88
N PRO A 64 -10.88 -11.81 3.81
CA PRO A 64 -11.23 -10.41 3.48
C PRO A 64 -10.02 -9.65 2.94
N ARG A 65 -10.29 -8.69 2.08
CA ARG A 65 -9.24 -7.84 1.52
C ARG A 65 -8.53 -7.05 2.62
N LEU A 66 -7.23 -6.88 2.42
CA LEU A 66 -6.41 -6.06 3.31
C LEU A 66 -6.26 -4.69 2.69
N PHE A 67 -6.38 -3.65 3.51
CA PHE A 67 -6.35 -2.29 2.99
C PHE A 67 -5.73 -1.34 4.02
N ALA A 68 -4.95 -0.39 3.53
CA ALA A 68 -4.46 0.71 4.34
C ALA A 68 -4.34 1.96 3.47
N GLU A 69 -4.56 3.11 4.08
CA GLU A 69 -4.49 4.40 3.42
C GLU A 69 -3.91 5.42 4.41
N GLU A 70 -3.04 6.28 3.92
CA GLU A 70 -2.44 7.34 4.72
C GLU A 70 -2.29 8.63 3.95
N SER A 71 -2.37 9.73 4.67
CA SER A 71 -2.20 11.07 4.13
C SER A 71 -1.05 11.73 4.88
N LYS A 72 0.06 11.94 4.20
CA LYS A 72 1.27 12.52 4.79
C LYS A 72 1.76 13.69 3.93
N GLU A 73 2.90 14.24 4.28
CA GLU A 73 3.46 15.40 3.59
C GLU A 73 4.08 15.05 2.23
N THR A 74 4.43 13.77 2.00
CA THR A 74 4.90 13.29 0.72
C THR A 74 4.26 11.95 0.42
N LEU A 75 4.16 11.62 -0.88
CA LEU A 75 3.64 10.32 -1.28
C LEU A 75 4.55 9.18 -0.83
N HIS A 76 5.86 9.40 -0.81
CA HIS A 76 6.81 8.38 -0.33
C HIS A 76 6.55 8.03 1.14
N LYS A 77 6.31 9.06 1.98
CA LYS A 77 6.01 8.83 3.39
C LYS A 77 4.69 8.10 3.56
N SER A 78 3.68 8.48 2.77
CA SER A 78 2.38 7.82 2.82
C SER A 78 2.50 6.35 2.46
N VAL A 79 3.24 6.03 1.40
CA VAL A 79 3.48 4.64 0.98
C VAL A 79 4.17 3.85 2.09
N SER A 80 5.22 4.42 2.68
CA SER A 80 5.97 3.75 3.73
C SER A 80 5.08 3.40 4.93
N GLU A 81 4.23 4.34 5.33
CA GLU A 81 3.32 4.12 6.45
C GLU A 81 2.26 3.07 6.11
N VAL A 82 1.72 3.13 4.89
CA VAL A 82 0.74 2.16 4.43
C VAL A 82 1.34 0.75 4.43
N VAL A 83 2.55 0.60 3.92
CA VAL A 83 3.22 -0.69 3.89
C VAL A 83 3.44 -1.24 5.29
N ASN A 84 3.82 -0.38 6.24
CA ASN A 84 3.99 -0.80 7.63
C ASN A 84 2.68 -1.30 8.23
N GLN A 85 1.57 -0.63 7.94
CA GLN A 85 0.26 -1.05 8.42
C GLN A 85 -0.16 -2.38 7.80
N LEU A 86 0.09 -2.55 6.51
CA LEU A 86 -0.23 -3.80 5.82
C LEU A 86 0.63 -4.95 6.34
N GLU A 87 1.89 -4.69 6.66
CA GLU A 87 2.76 -5.69 7.25
C GLU A 87 2.15 -6.23 8.56
N ARG A 88 1.64 -5.35 9.39
CA ARG A 88 1.00 -5.77 10.65
C ARG A 88 -0.26 -6.59 10.39
N GLN A 89 -1.07 -6.17 9.41
CA GLN A 89 -2.28 -6.90 9.03
C GLN A 89 -1.95 -8.28 8.47
N LEU A 90 -0.91 -8.35 7.63
CA LEU A 90 -0.47 -9.61 7.02
C LEU A 90 0.08 -10.59 8.06
N ALA A 91 0.86 -10.08 9.00
CA ALA A 91 1.40 -10.92 10.07
C ALA A 91 0.27 -11.54 10.89
N LYS A 92 -0.76 -10.76 11.18
CA LYS A 92 -1.95 -11.23 11.89
C LYS A 92 -2.68 -12.30 11.07
N ARG A 93 -2.86 -12.06 9.78
CA ARG A 93 -3.54 -13.01 8.90
C ARG A 93 -2.77 -14.32 8.81
N LYS A 94 -1.46 -14.24 8.65
CA LYS A 94 -0.61 -15.42 8.61
C LYS A 94 -0.70 -16.24 9.89
N GLY A 95 -0.73 -15.56 11.03
CA GLY A 95 -0.87 -16.23 12.32
C GLY A 95 -2.18 -17.02 12.40
N LYS A 96 -3.28 -16.45 11.94
CA LYS A 96 -4.57 -17.12 11.91
C LYS A 96 -4.60 -18.31 10.95
N MET A 97 -3.91 -18.20 9.82
CA MET A 97 -3.86 -19.27 8.83
C MET A 97 -3.07 -20.48 9.34
N ASN A 98 -2.14 -20.25 10.24
CA ASN A 98 -1.30 -21.30 10.80
C ASN A 98 -1.90 -21.94 12.08
N THR A 99 -3.02 -21.45 12.55
CA THR A 99 -3.67 -21.97 13.75
C THR A 99 -4.80 -22.91 13.33
N HIS A 100 -4.58 -24.17 13.51
CA HIS A 100 -5.58 -25.18 13.24
C HIS A 100 -5.81 -26.06 14.47
#